data_d4a05848db4d7b738a3babbd54fb4ec7
#
_entry.id   d4a05848db4d7b738a3babbd54fb4ec7
#
_cell.length_a   1.000
_cell.length_b   1.000
_cell.length_c   1.000
_cell.angle_alpha   90.00
_cell.angle_beta   90.00
_cell.angle_gamma   90.00
#
_symmetry.space_group_name_H-M   'P 1'
#
loop_
_entity.id
_entity.type
_entity.pdbx_description
1 polymer ?
#
loop_
_entity_poly.entity_id
_entity_poly.type
_entity_poly.pdbx_seq_one_letter_code
_entity_poly.pdbx_strand_id
1 'polypeptide(L)'
;MNRLSLMVLALTMSSPTLLAGVVENYDFKENHTGYTLYFKQSNDNEARLMQLNIDNYDTEIVIPSVVKDTYGYEFKVTAIGQLYNEKYNEKYNDKDIDFSYMGQCTSIFGNVSNCPNYIKSLTIPESVKTIWPLAFSGSLKDGYGLGCKSLTIPGNVTEIGAGAFLFAKFEQVSIPDAVKNIYIETFNHCVNLKSINLGNGVIQIWDDAFHDIANNAEIHIDAVTPPKISNYAFSSNGYTAKVFVPYGTSEDYRSKWSTFSELTFVEMEPGQTSGVSVGKAPTELHVECNHGCLYATAASVIRIYSISGTLVHSGSGIVNVSLPAGLYLVKSGTDVVKILVQ
;
A
#
# COMPACT_ATOMS: atom_id res chain seq x y z
N MET A 1 -1.26 25.49 19.00
CA MET A 1 -0.36 24.56 19.70
C MET A 1 0.72 24.15 18.72
N ASN A 2 1.97 24.31 19.09
CA ASN A 2 3.12 24.26 18.19
C ASN A 2 3.36 22.86 17.60
N ARG A 3 3.50 22.79 16.29
CA ARG A 3 3.63 21.60 15.46
C ARG A 3 4.91 20.78 15.61
N LEU A 4 5.80 21.18 16.46
CA LEU A 4 6.98 20.38 16.82
C LEU A 4 6.64 19.14 17.66
N SER A 5 5.35 18.90 17.95
CA SER A 5 5.00 18.03 19.07
C SER A 5 4.93 16.55 18.76
N LEU A 6 4.46 16.11 17.57
CA LEU A 6 4.27 14.67 17.39
C LEU A 6 5.56 13.96 16.99
N MET A 7 6.34 14.58 16.13
CA MET A 7 7.66 14.03 15.78
C MET A 7 8.62 14.04 16.96
N VAL A 8 8.52 15.08 17.84
CA VAL A 8 9.29 15.18 19.09
C VAL A 8 8.81 14.17 20.13
N LEU A 9 7.52 13.79 20.15
CA LEU A 9 7.02 12.80 21.11
C LEU A 9 7.52 11.38 20.80
N ALA A 10 7.62 11.02 19.53
CA ALA A 10 8.26 9.76 19.12
C ALA A 10 9.79 9.76 19.39
N LEU A 11 10.41 10.94 19.37
CA LEU A 11 11.86 11.12 19.58
C LEU A 11 12.27 11.40 21.02
N THR A 12 11.37 11.91 21.87
CA THR A 12 11.70 12.29 23.27
C THR A 12 11.21 11.32 24.32
N MET A 13 10.41 10.34 23.96
CA MET A 13 10.22 9.20 24.86
C MET A 13 11.49 8.37 24.84
N SER A 14 12.50 8.84 25.54
CA SER A 14 13.55 8.01 26.10
C SER A 14 12.89 7.04 27.08
N SER A 15 12.25 6.01 26.53
CA SER A 15 11.91 4.83 27.31
C SER A 15 13.22 4.30 27.88
N PRO A 16 13.30 4.00 29.17
CA PRO A 16 14.44 3.33 29.71
C PRO A 16 14.59 2.02 28.93
N THR A 17 15.70 1.91 28.18
CA THR A 17 16.25 0.65 27.69
C THR A 17 15.23 -0.46 27.46
N LEU A 18 14.44 -0.39 26.36
CA LEU A 18 14.04 -1.63 25.74
C LEU A 18 15.32 -2.14 25.04
N LEU A 19 16.12 -2.88 25.78
CA LEU A 19 17.09 -3.79 25.18
C LEU A 19 16.36 -4.58 24.10
N ALA A 20 17.07 -4.85 23.00
CA ALA A 20 16.68 -5.78 21.94
C ALA A 20 16.16 -7.09 22.58
N GLY A 21 14.93 -7.06 23.09
CA GLY A 21 14.25 -8.20 23.67
C GLY A 21 13.58 -8.93 22.53
N VAL A 22 13.95 -10.17 22.30
CA VAL A 22 13.07 -11.17 21.69
C VAL A 22 11.67 -10.91 22.23
N VAL A 23 10.66 -10.83 21.35
CA VAL A 23 9.27 -10.78 21.80
C VAL A 23 9.07 -11.96 22.72
N GLU A 24 8.96 -11.71 24.04
CA GLU A 24 8.82 -12.78 25.03
C GLU A 24 7.46 -13.49 24.94
N ASN A 25 6.57 -12.98 24.10
CA ASN A 25 5.16 -13.42 24.02
C ASN A 25 4.71 -13.67 22.59
N TYR A 26 5.36 -14.61 21.89
CA TYR A 26 4.91 -15.17 20.63
C TYR A 26 4.37 -16.59 20.83
N ASP A 27 3.47 -17.02 19.96
CA ASP A 27 2.87 -18.36 20.01
C ASP A 27 3.56 -19.32 19.01
N PHE A 28 4.06 -18.78 17.89
CA PHE A 28 4.74 -19.54 16.83
C PHE A 28 6.01 -18.84 16.40
N LYS A 29 6.98 -19.64 15.97
CA LYS A 29 8.14 -19.09 15.27
C LYS A 29 8.56 -19.98 14.10
N GLU A 30 9.00 -19.36 13.02
CA GLU A 30 9.56 -20.04 11.86
C GLU A 30 10.99 -19.57 11.62
N ASN A 31 11.92 -20.53 11.53
CA ASN A 31 13.31 -20.25 11.23
C ASN A 31 13.57 -20.54 9.75
N HIS A 32 14.13 -19.56 9.07
CA HIS A 32 14.55 -19.63 7.68
C HIS A 32 16.06 -19.37 7.56
N THR A 33 16.64 -19.66 6.42
CA THR A 33 18.04 -19.29 6.18
C THR A 33 18.16 -17.78 6.09
N GLY A 34 18.82 -17.18 7.09
CA GLY A 34 19.09 -15.75 7.16
C GLY A 34 18.03 -14.90 7.84
N TYR A 35 16.90 -15.47 8.28
CA TYR A 35 15.90 -14.74 9.07
C TYR A 35 15.01 -15.65 9.92
N THR A 36 14.35 -15.07 10.91
CA THR A 36 13.37 -15.75 11.77
C THR A 36 12.11 -14.89 11.90
N LEU A 37 10.95 -15.51 11.75
CA LEU A 37 9.62 -14.90 11.89
C LEU A 37 8.99 -15.34 13.22
N TYR A 38 8.37 -14.40 13.93
CA TYR A 38 7.64 -14.64 15.18
C TYR A 38 6.20 -14.20 15.04
N PHE A 39 5.28 -15.09 15.37
CA PHE A 39 3.84 -14.90 15.19
C PHE A 39 3.07 -14.99 16.50
N LYS A 40 1.96 -14.28 16.55
CA LYS A 40 0.95 -14.37 17.62
C LYS A 40 -0.37 -14.80 17.04
N GLN A 41 -1.04 -15.72 17.70
CA GLN A 41 -2.42 -16.07 17.40
C GLN A 41 -3.32 -14.85 17.65
N SER A 42 -4.19 -14.54 16.68
CA SER A 42 -5.14 -13.43 16.76
C SER A 42 -6.54 -13.90 17.11
N ASN A 43 -6.91 -15.10 16.63
CA ASN A 43 -8.13 -15.82 16.93
C ASN A 43 -7.93 -17.33 16.63
N ASP A 44 -9.00 -18.12 16.68
CA ASP A 44 -8.92 -19.58 16.56
C ASP A 44 -8.26 -20.10 15.28
N ASN A 45 -8.24 -19.31 14.20
CA ASN A 45 -7.73 -19.72 12.89
C ASN A 45 -6.78 -18.69 12.25
N GLU A 46 -6.44 -17.60 12.93
CA GLU A 46 -5.63 -16.51 12.37
C GLU A 46 -4.45 -16.17 13.25
N ALA A 47 -3.37 -15.78 12.61
CA ALA A 47 -2.15 -15.28 13.23
C ALA A 47 -1.71 -13.96 12.62
N ARG A 48 -0.89 -13.21 13.36
CA ARG A 48 -0.22 -12.01 12.91
C ARG A 48 1.30 -12.14 13.04
N LEU A 49 2.04 -11.59 12.11
CA LEU A 49 3.48 -11.45 12.22
C LEU A 49 3.81 -10.34 13.20
N MET A 50 4.52 -10.68 14.28
CA MET A 50 4.86 -9.76 15.37
C MET A 50 6.27 -9.21 15.24
N GLN A 51 7.22 -10.08 14.85
CA GLN A 51 8.63 -9.72 14.77
C GLN A 51 9.32 -10.49 13.65
N LEU A 52 10.28 -9.82 13.04
CA LEU A 52 11.19 -10.36 12.03
C LEU A 52 12.62 -10.06 12.46
N ASN A 53 13.39 -11.11 12.73
CA ASN A 53 14.83 -11.00 12.95
C ASN A 53 15.57 -11.39 11.68
N ILE A 54 16.53 -10.58 11.26
CA ILE A 54 17.31 -10.78 10.04
C ILE A 54 18.77 -11.00 10.43
N ASP A 55 19.29 -12.16 10.07
CA ASP A 55 20.69 -12.54 10.34
C ASP A 55 21.59 -12.28 9.13
N ASN A 56 21.01 -12.22 7.93
CA ASN A 56 21.71 -11.94 6.68
C ASN A 56 20.90 -10.97 5.81
N TYR A 57 21.44 -9.81 5.53
CA TYR A 57 20.76 -8.75 4.76
C TYR A 57 20.68 -9.03 3.24
N ASP A 58 21.45 -9.95 2.69
CA ASP A 58 21.31 -10.40 1.28
C ASP A 58 20.28 -11.54 1.16
N THR A 59 19.13 -11.36 1.80
CA THR A 59 18.10 -12.39 1.92
C THR A 59 16.79 -11.96 1.23
N GLU A 60 16.13 -12.93 0.61
CA GLU A 60 14.74 -12.82 0.15
C GLU A 60 13.85 -13.27 1.31
N ILE A 61 13.03 -12.34 1.82
CA ILE A 61 12.13 -12.60 2.93
C ILE A 61 10.75 -12.93 2.38
N VAL A 62 10.23 -14.08 2.76
CA VAL A 62 8.88 -14.52 2.43
C VAL A 62 8.08 -14.71 3.71
N ILE A 63 7.03 -13.91 3.88
CA ILE A 63 6.07 -14.11 4.96
C ILE A 63 5.11 -15.21 4.51
N PRO A 64 4.94 -16.32 5.26
CA PRO A 64 4.05 -17.40 4.87
C PRO A 64 2.58 -16.99 5.00
N SER A 65 1.71 -17.58 4.16
CA SER A 65 0.27 -17.37 4.26
C SER A 65 -0.38 -18.14 5.41
N VAL A 66 0.28 -19.20 5.89
CA VAL A 66 -0.18 -20.10 6.96
C VAL A 66 1.02 -20.48 7.81
N VAL A 67 0.84 -20.49 9.12
CA VAL A 67 1.80 -21.01 10.10
C VAL A 67 1.18 -22.14 10.91
N LYS A 68 2.01 -23.00 11.51
CA LYS A 68 1.55 -24.13 12.31
C LYS A 68 2.06 -24.02 13.75
N ASP A 69 1.21 -24.41 14.69
CA ASP A 69 1.64 -24.61 16.06
C ASP A 69 2.42 -25.94 16.24
N THR A 70 2.88 -26.18 17.45
CA THR A 70 3.63 -27.40 17.81
C THR A 70 2.80 -28.69 17.72
N TYR A 71 1.48 -28.58 17.65
CA TYR A 71 0.54 -29.69 17.48
C TYR A 71 0.12 -29.89 16.02
N GLY A 72 0.53 -29.00 15.10
CA GLY A 72 0.24 -29.06 13.68
C GLY A 72 -1.06 -28.34 13.27
N TYR A 73 -1.71 -27.60 14.16
CA TYR A 73 -2.86 -26.76 13.81
C TYR A 73 -2.41 -25.58 12.95
N GLU A 74 -3.18 -25.28 11.91
CA GLU A 74 -2.87 -24.26 10.92
C GLU A 74 -3.56 -22.92 11.24
N PHE A 75 -2.79 -21.83 11.17
CA PHE A 75 -3.26 -20.47 11.37
C PHE A 75 -2.94 -19.63 10.15
N LYS A 76 -3.95 -18.98 9.58
CA LYS A 76 -3.78 -18.09 8.45
C LYS A 76 -3.15 -16.76 8.88
N VAL A 77 -2.08 -16.34 8.23
CA VAL A 77 -1.44 -15.05 8.52
C VAL A 77 -2.25 -13.93 7.88
N THR A 78 -2.95 -13.12 8.68
CA THR A 78 -3.88 -12.09 8.21
C THR A 78 -3.45 -10.67 8.55
N ALA A 79 -2.44 -10.50 9.41
CA ALA A 79 -1.95 -9.19 9.80
C ALA A 79 -0.44 -9.15 10.01
N ILE A 80 0.14 -7.95 9.88
CA ILE A 80 1.55 -7.67 10.13
C ILE A 80 1.65 -6.48 11.08
N GLY A 81 2.47 -6.62 12.12
CA GLY A 81 2.73 -5.58 13.11
C GLY A 81 2.26 -5.95 14.51
N GLN A 82 2.63 -5.13 15.45
CA GLN A 82 2.41 -5.35 16.87
C GLN A 82 1.70 -4.16 17.49
N LEU A 83 0.63 -4.43 18.24
CA LEU A 83 0.07 -3.47 19.19
C LEU A 83 0.58 -3.81 20.60
N TYR A 84 1.07 -2.81 21.28
CA TYR A 84 1.49 -2.96 22.68
C TYR A 84 0.28 -3.21 23.62
N ASN A 85 -0.92 -2.81 23.19
CA ASN A 85 -2.13 -2.96 24.00
C ASN A 85 -3.30 -3.46 23.12
N GLU A 86 -3.77 -4.68 23.37
CA GLU A 86 -4.87 -5.33 22.64
C GLU A 86 -6.22 -4.59 22.73
N LYS A 87 -6.33 -3.64 23.69
CA LYS A 87 -7.54 -2.84 23.91
C LYS A 87 -7.88 -1.87 22.77
N TYR A 88 -6.94 -1.62 21.84
CA TYR A 88 -7.11 -0.70 20.70
C TYR A 88 -7.57 -1.38 19.42
N ASN A 89 -7.84 -2.70 19.44
CA ASN A 89 -8.34 -3.45 18.29
C ASN A 89 -9.74 -3.03 17.80
N GLU A 90 -10.48 -2.20 18.53
CA GLU A 90 -11.91 -2.05 18.26
C GLU A 90 -12.33 -0.77 17.52
N LYS A 91 -11.49 0.25 17.30
CA LYS A 91 -11.98 1.50 16.72
C LYS A 91 -10.97 2.30 15.93
N TYR A 92 -10.79 1.95 14.67
CA TYR A 92 -10.58 2.97 13.65
C TYR A 92 -11.98 3.47 13.21
N ASN A 93 -12.54 4.44 13.93
CA ASN A 93 -13.73 5.16 13.48
C ASN A 93 -13.30 6.49 12.86
N ASP A 94 -13.84 6.81 11.69
CA ASP A 94 -13.54 7.92 10.77
C ASP A 94 -13.47 9.34 11.36
N LYS A 95 -13.64 9.54 12.65
CA LYS A 95 -13.81 10.89 13.22
C LYS A 95 -12.77 11.33 14.24
N ASP A 96 -12.11 10.41 14.92
CA ASP A 96 -11.12 10.74 15.93
C ASP A 96 -10.01 9.67 15.92
N ILE A 97 -9.10 9.76 14.97
CA ILE A 97 -7.89 8.93 15.00
C ILE A 97 -7.05 9.45 16.17
N ASP A 98 -7.11 8.74 17.29
CA ASP A 98 -6.25 9.00 18.43
C ASP A 98 -4.85 8.45 18.17
N PHE A 99 -3.97 9.32 17.68
CA PHE A 99 -2.56 8.99 17.43
C PHE A 99 -1.73 8.80 18.70
N SER A 100 -2.30 8.97 19.88
CA SER A 100 -1.61 8.75 21.14
C SER A 100 -1.07 7.32 21.30
N TYR A 101 -1.66 6.36 20.56
CA TYR A 101 -1.23 4.97 20.56
C TYR A 101 0.00 4.69 19.67
N MET A 102 0.41 5.60 18.79
CA MET A 102 1.60 5.38 17.95
C MET A 102 2.86 5.09 18.77
N GLY A 103 2.99 5.71 19.95
CA GLY A 103 4.05 5.41 20.89
C GLY A 103 3.96 4.02 21.55
N GLN A 104 2.87 3.29 21.34
CA GLN A 104 2.64 1.94 21.87
C GLN A 104 2.79 0.85 20.79
N CYS A 105 2.93 1.24 19.52
CA CYS A 105 3.20 0.32 18.43
C CYS A 105 4.71 0.17 18.23
N THR A 106 5.15 -1.02 17.88
CA THR A 106 6.55 -1.29 17.57
C THR A 106 6.68 -1.84 16.16
N SER A 107 7.80 -1.51 15.51
CA SER A 107 8.18 -2.13 14.25
C SER A 107 8.37 -3.63 14.42
N ILE A 108 8.05 -4.41 13.40
CA ILE A 108 8.34 -5.86 13.40
C ILE A 108 9.84 -6.16 13.49
N PHE A 109 10.70 -5.18 13.26
CA PHE A 109 12.15 -5.31 13.43
C PHE A 109 12.58 -5.20 14.92
N GLY A 110 11.63 -5.00 15.84
CA GLY A 110 11.86 -4.84 17.27
C GLY A 110 12.64 -3.57 17.57
N ASN A 111 13.97 -3.68 17.69
CA ASN A 111 14.81 -2.48 17.75
C ASN A 111 14.99 -1.90 16.34
N VAL A 112 14.73 -0.60 16.17
CA VAL A 112 14.91 0.11 14.90
C VAL A 112 16.32 0.00 14.33
N SER A 113 17.34 -0.20 15.16
CA SER A 113 18.71 -0.50 14.73
C SER A 113 18.86 -1.85 14.03
N ASN A 114 17.89 -2.75 14.16
CA ASN A 114 17.83 -4.03 13.45
C ASN A 114 17.01 -3.94 12.16
N CYS A 115 16.41 -2.78 11.86
CA CYS A 115 15.69 -2.58 10.61
C CYS A 115 16.66 -2.63 9.43
N PRO A 116 16.45 -3.50 8.45
CA PRO A 116 17.40 -3.69 7.36
C PRO A 116 17.42 -2.47 6.45
N ASN A 117 18.57 -1.83 6.32
CA ASN A 117 18.78 -0.79 5.31
C ASN A 117 18.72 -1.35 3.88
N TYR A 118 18.87 -2.65 3.74
CA TYR A 118 18.82 -3.32 2.46
C TYR A 118 18.49 -4.80 2.66
N ILE A 119 17.46 -5.27 2.00
CA ILE A 119 17.11 -6.67 1.79
C ILE A 119 16.86 -6.88 0.30
N LYS A 120 17.01 -8.12 -0.16
CA LYS A 120 16.84 -8.42 -1.58
C LYS A 120 15.38 -8.25 -2.02
N SER A 121 14.48 -8.82 -1.26
CA SER A 121 13.03 -8.66 -1.46
C SER A 121 12.24 -8.99 -0.20
N LEU A 122 11.01 -8.45 -0.13
CA LEU A 122 10.02 -8.80 0.87
C LEU A 122 8.72 -9.19 0.17
N THR A 123 8.28 -10.43 0.40
CA THR A 123 7.00 -10.94 -0.10
C THR A 123 5.99 -10.98 1.03
N ILE A 124 4.90 -10.23 0.87
CA ILE A 124 3.73 -10.23 1.75
C ILE A 124 2.67 -11.14 1.11
N PRO A 125 2.11 -12.12 1.81
CA PRO A 125 1.14 -13.05 1.22
C PRO A 125 -0.24 -12.41 1.04
N GLU A 126 -1.00 -12.89 0.06
CA GLU A 126 -2.37 -12.45 -0.24
C GLU A 126 -3.36 -12.68 0.93
N SER A 127 -2.98 -13.46 1.93
CA SER A 127 -3.79 -13.66 3.13
C SER A 127 -3.83 -12.44 4.05
N VAL A 128 -2.85 -11.52 3.94
CA VAL A 128 -2.75 -10.32 4.78
C VAL A 128 -3.84 -9.32 4.39
N LYS A 129 -4.59 -8.87 5.38
CA LYS A 129 -5.64 -7.84 5.27
C LYS A 129 -5.22 -6.52 5.90
N THR A 130 -4.40 -6.58 6.94
CA THR A 130 -4.03 -5.41 7.76
C THR A 130 -2.53 -5.33 7.96
N ILE A 131 -1.97 -4.17 7.67
CA ILE A 131 -0.62 -3.76 8.09
C ILE A 131 -0.79 -2.74 9.19
N TRP A 132 -0.38 -3.10 10.40
CA TRP A 132 -0.61 -2.28 11.60
C TRP A 132 0.26 -1.01 11.61
N PRO A 133 -0.10 0.00 12.44
CA PRO A 133 0.73 1.18 12.60
C PRO A 133 2.18 0.85 12.93
N LEU A 134 3.12 1.61 12.33
CA LEU A 134 4.57 1.47 12.50
C LEU A 134 5.14 0.08 12.13
N ALA A 135 4.36 -0.82 11.52
CA ALA A 135 4.77 -2.22 11.29
C ALA A 135 6.15 -2.35 10.60
N PHE A 136 6.42 -1.55 9.59
CA PHE A 136 7.69 -1.53 8.86
C PHE A 136 8.50 -0.24 9.08
N SER A 137 8.22 0.49 10.17
CA SER A 137 8.91 1.75 10.43
C SER A 137 10.39 1.58 10.70
N GLY A 138 11.18 2.55 10.25
CA GLY A 138 12.60 2.69 10.54
C GLY A 138 12.90 3.73 11.61
N SER A 139 14.13 4.29 11.59
CA SER A 139 14.60 5.30 12.54
C SER A 139 15.35 6.42 11.85
N LEU A 140 14.97 7.66 12.15
CA LEU A 140 15.70 8.84 11.70
C LEU A 140 17.11 8.91 12.31
N LYS A 141 17.22 8.61 13.61
CA LYS A 141 18.47 8.76 14.38
C LYS A 141 19.59 7.88 13.83
N ASP A 142 19.25 6.66 13.45
CA ASP A 142 20.23 5.66 13.06
C ASP A 142 20.26 5.47 11.54
N GLY A 143 19.40 6.19 10.79
CA GLY A 143 19.30 6.09 9.34
C GLY A 143 18.80 4.71 8.85
N TYR A 144 18.21 3.92 9.72
CA TYR A 144 17.69 2.60 9.41
C TYR A 144 16.24 2.68 8.93
N GLY A 145 15.89 1.89 7.91
CA GLY A 145 14.54 1.78 7.38
C GLY A 145 14.44 0.62 6.42
N LEU A 146 13.25 0.03 6.26
CA LEU A 146 13.03 -1.07 5.33
C LEU A 146 13.54 -0.71 3.93
N GLY A 147 14.66 -1.29 3.54
CA GLY A 147 15.32 -1.05 2.26
C GLY A 147 15.16 -2.25 1.33
N CYS A 148 14.24 -2.15 0.39
CA CYS A 148 14.16 -3.02 -0.79
C CYS A 148 13.89 -2.14 -2.01
N LYS A 149 14.15 -2.63 -3.22
CA LYS A 149 13.98 -1.80 -4.43
C LYS A 149 12.52 -1.41 -4.64
N SER A 150 11.61 -2.35 -4.44
CA SER A 150 10.17 -2.15 -4.58
C SER A 150 9.42 -2.95 -3.54
N LEU A 151 8.28 -2.43 -3.11
CA LEU A 151 7.36 -3.12 -2.23
C LEU A 151 6.01 -3.26 -2.94
N THR A 152 5.55 -4.50 -3.07
CA THR A 152 4.20 -4.81 -3.55
C THR A 152 3.33 -5.15 -2.36
N ILE A 153 2.26 -4.38 -2.17
CA ILE A 153 1.24 -4.64 -1.14
C ILE A 153 0.14 -5.47 -1.80
N PRO A 154 -0.21 -6.65 -1.24
CA PRO A 154 -1.20 -7.54 -1.82
C PRO A 154 -2.57 -6.89 -1.98
N GLY A 155 -3.32 -7.30 -3.02
CA GLY A 155 -4.64 -6.75 -3.35
C GLY A 155 -5.70 -6.92 -2.25
N ASN A 156 -5.53 -7.89 -1.37
CA ASN A 156 -6.43 -8.16 -0.23
C ASN A 156 -6.17 -7.29 1.00
N VAL A 157 -5.11 -6.46 1.00
CA VAL A 157 -4.87 -5.50 2.08
C VAL A 157 -5.90 -4.38 2.00
N THR A 158 -6.66 -4.20 3.06
CA THR A 158 -7.69 -3.17 3.18
C THR A 158 -7.28 -2.02 4.08
N GLU A 159 -6.26 -2.23 4.92
CA GLU A 159 -5.82 -1.27 5.92
C GLU A 159 -4.29 -1.22 6.05
N ILE A 160 -3.76 0.00 5.98
CA ILE A 160 -2.35 0.32 6.22
C ILE A 160 -2.33 1.40 7.30
N GLY A 161 -1.82 1.06 8.47
CA GLY A 161 -1.85 1.93 9.64
C GLY A 161 -0.92 3.14 9.54
N ALA A 162 -1.12 4.10 10.45
CA ALA A 162 -0.32 5.30 10.54
C ALA A 162 1.17 4.98 10.74
N GLY A 163 2.05 5.68 10.02
CA GLY A 163 3.49 5.47 10.08
C GLY A 163 3.96 4.07 9.66
N ALA A 164 3.12 3.27 9.01
CA ALA A 164 3.44 1.86 8.71
C ALA A 164 4.77 1.68 7.97
N PHE A 165 5.15 2.62 7.14
CA PHE A 165 6.39 2.63 6.36
C PHE A 165 7.27 3.85 6.66
N LEU A 166 7.08 4.48 7.80
CA LEU A 166 7.87 5.65 8.24
C LEU A 166 9.38 5.35 8.13
N PHE A 167 10.16 6.22 7.47
CA PHE A 167 11.61 6.06 7.17
C PHE A 167 11.97 4.88 6.27
N ALA A 168 11.01 4.23 5.59
CA ALA A 168 11.34 3.18 4.64
C ALA A 168 12.15 3.72 3.44
N LYS A 169 12.98 2.85 2.85
CA LYS A 169 13.95 3.23 1.80
C LYS A 169 13.67 2.61 0.44
N PHE A 170 12.50 2.03 0.22
CA PHE A 170 12.13 1.54 -1.10
C PHE A 170 11.91 2.69 -2.09
N GLU A 171 12.13 2.41 -3.37
CA GLU A 171 12.00 3.40 -4.43
C GLU A 171 10.60 3.45 -5.04
N GLN A 172 9.83 2.37 -4.90
CA GLN A 172 8.52 2.23 -5.50
C GLN A 172 7.55 1.50 -4.56
N VAL A 173 6.30 1.94 -4.55
CA VAL A 173 5.20 1.28 -3.84
C VAL A 173 3.91 1.34 -4.64
N SER A 174 3.13 0.26 -4.57
CA SER A 174 1.77 0.22 -5.11
C SER A 174 0.78 -0.07 -3.98
N ILE A 175 -0.22 0.80 -3.86
CA ILE A 175 -1.29 0.71 -2.88
C ILE A 175 -2.52 0.10 -3.57
N PRO A 176 -3.07 -1.00 -3.07
CA PRO A 176 -4.19 -1.67 -3.70
C PRO A 176 -5.51 -0.89 -3.59
N ASP A 177 -6.45 -1.19 -4.49
CA ASP A 177 -7.78 -0.55 -4.58
C ASP A 177 -8.63 -0.70 -3.30
N ALA A 178 -8.37 -1.74 -2.52
CA ALA A 178 -9.09 -1.99 -1.28
C ALA A 178 -8.78 -0.99 -0.16
N VAL A 179 -7.61 -0.31 -0.23
CA VAL A 179 -7.17 0.68 0.77
C VAL A 179 -7.93 1.98 0.58
N LYS A 180 -8.58 2.48 1.64
CA LYS A 180 -9.38 3.72 1.61
C LYS A 180 -8.65 4.94 2.14
N ASN A 181 -7.73 4.73 3.07
CA ASN A 181 -7.05 5.82 3.76
C ASN A 181 -5.54 5.65 3.68
N ILE A 182 -4.84 6.74 3.37
CA ILE A 182 -3.41 6.87 3.61
C ILE A 182 -3.29 7.71 4.88
N TYR A 183 -3.04 7.03 5.99
CA TYR A 183 -3.03 7.66 7.31
C TYR A 183 -1.81 8.57 7.53
N ILE A 184 -1.83 9.27 8.66
CA ILE A 184 -0.75 10.18 9.05
C ILE A 184 0.59 9.45 9.03
N GLU A 185 1.62 10.12 8.50
CA GLU A 185 3.00 9.65 8.47
C GLU A 185 3.23 8.29 7.76
N THR A 186 2.25 7.76 7.03
CA THR A 186 2.37 6.39 6.46
C THR A 186 3.66 6.20 5.65
N PHE A 187 4.05 7.18 4.83
CA PHE A 187 5.28 7.18 4.03
C PHE A 187 6.20 8.37 4.37
N ASN A 188 6.06 8.94 5.56
CA ASN A 188 6.87 10.07 5.96
C ASN A 188 8.36 9.68 6.02
N HIS A 189 9.22 10.59 5.55
CA HIS A 189 10.68 10.39 5.42
C HIS A 189 11.10 9.18 4.58
N CYS A 190 10.27 8.74 3.63
CA CYS A 190 10.65 7.76 2.62
C CYS A 190 11.47 8.45 1.50
N VAL A 191 12.64 8.97 1.84
CA VAL A 191 13.45 9.86 0.98
C VAL A 191 13.87 9.27 -0.38
N ASN A 192 13.79 7.95 -0.55
CA ASN A 192 14.09 7.27 -1.80
C ASN A 192 12.85 6.99 -2.66
N LEU A 193 11.64 7.24 -2.12
CA LEU A 193 10.38 6.90 -2.79
C LEU A 193 10.11 7.83 -3.97
N LYS A 194 10.32 7.31 -5.18
CA LYS A 194 10.24 8.04 -6.46
C LYS A 194 8.97 7.74 -7.23
N SER A 195 8.33 6.58 -6.98
CA SER A 195 7.14 6.16 -7.71
C SER A 195 6.11 5.58 -6.76
N ILE A 196 4.91 6.15 -6.79
CA ILE A 196 3.79 5.77 -5.93
C ILE A 196 2.59 5.52 -6.83
N ASN A 197 2.00 4.33 -6.75
CA ASN A 197 0.74 4.03 -7.40
C ASN A 197 -0.35 3.94 -6.32
N LEU A 198 -1.35 4.80 -6.40
CA LEU A 198 -2.52 4.78 -5.52
C LEU A 198 -3.70 4.19 -6.28
N GLY A 199 -4.21 3.08 -5.80
CA GLY A 199 -5.40 2.45 -6.35
C GLY A 199 -6.64 3.34 -6.32
N ASN A 200 -7.64 2.98 -7.07
CA ASN A 200 -8.87 3.77 -7.24
C ASN A 200 -9.73 3.91 -5.96
N GLY A 201 -9.43 3.11 -4.94
CA GLY A 201 -10.16 3.09 -3.69
C GLY A 201 -9.81 4.17 -2.69
N VAL A 202 -8.67 4.86 -2.86
CA VAL A 202 -8.21 5.87 -1.90
C VAL A 202 -9.15 7.06 -1.90
N ILE A 203 -9.70 7.40 -0.73
CA ILE A 203 -10.65 8.52 -0.54
C ILE A 203 -10.10 9.63 0.36
N GLN A 204 -9.07 9.33 1.17
CA GLN A 204 -8.49 10.29 2.12
C GLN A 204 -6.98 10.10 2.24
N ILE A 205 -6.26 11.23 2.21
CA ILE A 205 -4.81 11.32 2.48
C ILE A 205 -4.62 12.30 3.64
N TRP A 206 -3.98 11.83 4.72
CA TRP A 206 -3.86 12.56 5.97
C TRP A 206 -2.55 13.35 6.08
N ASP A 207 -2.36 14.03 7.22
CA ASP A 207 -1.18 14.85 7.51
C ASP A 207 0.12 14.03 7.38
N ASP A 208 1.15 14.66 6.81
CA ASP A 208 2.50 14.11 6.67
C ASP A 208 2.59 12.74 5.98
N ALA A 209 1.49 12.30 5.32
CA ALA A 209 1.42 10.98 4.69
C ALA A 209 2.56 10.74 3.67
N PHE A 210 2.98 11.79 2.96
CA PHE A 210 4.06 11.80 1.97
C PHE A 210 5.09 12.91 2.25
N HIS A 211 5.25 13.31 3.50
CA HIS A 211 6.24 14.30 3.87
C HIS A 211 7.65 13.73 3.67
N ASP A 212 8.58 14.52 3.10
CA ASP A 212 9.97 14.13 2.82
C ASP A 212 10.15 12.84 2.01
N ILE A 213 9.28 12.57 1.04
CA ILE A 213 9.57 11.59 -0.02
C ILE A 213 10.54 12.22 -1.06
N ALA A 214 11.01 11.42 -2.03
CA ALA A 214 11.92 11.90 -3.05
C ALA A 214 11.34 13.12 -3.81
N ASN A 215 12.13 14.18 -3.97
CA ASN A 215 11.72 15.29 -4.81
C ASN A 215 11.58 14.84 -6.27
N ASN A 216 10.62 15.41 -6.99
CA ASN A 216 10.20 14.97 -8.34
C ASN A 216 9.64 13.54 -8.40
N ALA A 217 9.06 13.05 -7.31
CA ALA A 217 8.36 11.77 -7.33
C ALA A 217 7.22 11.77 -8.37
N GLU A 218 6.95 10.61 -8.93
CA GLU A 218 5.80 10.35 -9.79
C GLU A 218 4.72 9.65 -8.99
N ILE A 219 3.56 10.31 -8.87
CA ILE A 219 2.41 9.81 -8.11
C ILE A 219 1.30 9.53 -9.10
N HIS A 220 0.98 8.26 -9.29
CA HIS A 220 -0.09 7.82 -10.15
C HIS A 220 -1.33 7.52 -9.31
N ILE A 221 -2.47 8.08 -9.68
CA ILE A 221 -3.73 7.94 -8.94
C ILE A 221 -4.83 7.47 -9.89
N ASP A 222 -5.42 6.31 -9.60
CA ASP A 222 -6.49 5.75 -10.43
C ASP A 222 -7.89 6.27 -10.06
N ALA A 223 -8.02 6.98 -8.94
CA ALA A 223 -9.30 7.54 -8.50
C ALA A 223 -9.77 8.67 -9.43
N VAL A 224 -10.92 8.49 -10.05
CA VAL A 224 -11.57 9.51 -10.90
C VAL A 224 -12.01 10.73 -10.07
N THR A 225 -12.44 10.50 -8.84
CA THR A 225 -12.74 11.57 -7.88
C THR A 225 -11.52 11.82 -7.02
N PRO A 226 -10.95 13.05 -7.04
CA PRO A 226 -9.79 13.35 -6.21
C PRO A 226 -10.02 13.02 -4.73
N PRO A 227 -9.14 12.25 -4.09
CA PRO A 227 -9.19 12.02 -2.66
C PRO A 227 -9.17 13.32 -1.88
N LYS A 228 -9.80 13.36 -0.73
CA LYS A 228 -9.58 14.45 0.22
C LYS A 228 -8.13 14.39 0.66
N ILE A 229 -7.48 15.54 0.75
CA ILE A 229 -6.08 15.64 1.13
C ILE A 229 -5.89 16.68 2.23
N SER A 230 -5.08 16.35 3.22
CA SER A 230 -4.66 17.33 4.22
C SER A 230 -3.69 18.34 3.63
N ASN A 231 -3.75 19.57 4.10
CA ASN A 231 -2.82 20.67 3.70
C ASN A 231 -1.35 20.37 4.06
N TYR A 232 -1.08 19.32 4.78
CA TYR A 232 0.26 18.92 5.25
C TYR A 232 0.69 17.55 4.75
N ALA A 233 -0.07 16.97 3.81
CA ALA A 233 0.21 15.63 3.29
C ALA A 233 1.59 15.52 2.61
N PHE A 234 2.08 16.62 2.03
CA PHE A 234 3.42 16.74 1.42
C PHE A 234 4.27 17.78 2.16
N SER A 235 5.58 17.74 1.97
CA SER A 235 6.50 18.77 2.48
C SER A 235 6.12 20.17 1.99
N SER A 236 6.19 21.16 2.88
CA SER A 236 5.67 22.51 2.64
C SER A 236 6.60 23.45 1.86
N ASN A 237 7.85 23.08 1.61
CA ASN A 237 8.87 24.00 1.05
C ASN A 237 9.51 23.44 -0.23
N GLY A 238 9.00 23.90 -1.39
CA GLY A 238 9.63 23.63 -2.69
C GLY A 238 9.58 22.16 -3.14
N TYR A 239 8.73 21.35 -2.51
CA TYR A 239 8.49 19.98 -2.93
C TYR A 239 7.75 19.98 -4.26
N THR A 240 8.32 19.30 -5.25
CA THR A 240 7.70 19.12 -6.58
C THR A 240 7.43 17.66 -6.83
N ALA A 241 6.27 17.36 -7.43
CA ALA A 241 5.94 16.03 -7.91
C ALA A 241 5.08 16.11 -9.16
N LYS A 242 5.13 15.05 -9.97
CA LYS A 242 4.17 14.82 -11.04
C LYS A 242 3.07 13.92 -10.55
N VAL A 243 1.84 14.39 -10.63
CA VAL A 243 0.65 13.62 -10.26
C VAL A 243 -0.08 13.22 -11.53
N PHE A 244 0.01 11.95 -11.86
CA PHE A 244 -0.70 11.37 -13.00
C PHE A 244 -2.10 10.99 -12.56
N VAL A 245 -3.10 11.54 -13.25
CA VAL A 245 -4.52 11.40 -12.91
C VAL A 245 -5.31 10.84 -14.08
N PRO A 246 -6.47 10.24 -13.87
CA PRO A 246 -7.31 9.74 -14.95
C PRO A 246 -7.64 10.81 -15.98
N TYR A 247 -7.76 10.40 -17.24
CA TYR A 247 -8.11 11.28 -18.34
C TYR A 247 -9.39 12.10 -18.04
N GLY A 248 -9.35 13.41 -18.28
CA GLY A 248 -10.44 14.33 -18.07
C GLY A 248 -10.66 14.78 -16.62
N THR A 249 -9.74 14.45 -15.68
CA THR A 249 -9.91 14.80 -14.26
C THR A 249 -8.94 15.85 -13.73
N SER A 250 -7.98 16.31 -14.54
CA SER A 250 -6.87 17.17 -14.07
C SER A 250 -7.35 18.49 -13.44
N GLU A 251 -8.45 19.08 -13.95
CA GLU A 251 -8.98 20.32 -13.39
C GLU A 251 -9.62 20.11 -12.01
N ASP A 252 -10.28 18.97 -11.80
CA ASP A 252 -10.85 18.63 -10.50
C ASP A 252 -9.74 18.42 -9.45
N TYR A 253 -8.62 17.75 -9.85
CA TYR A 253 -7.45 17.60 -9.00
C TYR A 253 -6.79 18.94 -8.68
N ARG A 254 -6.55 19.81 -9.66
CA ARG A 254 -6.01 21.18 -9.44
C ARG A 254 -6.87 21.99 -8.49
N SER A 255 -8.18 21.93 -8.67
CA SER A 255 -9.13 22.64 -7.82
C SER A 255 -9.10 22.14 -6.38
N LYS A 256 -9.18 20.82 -6.17
CA LYS A 256 -9.26 20.24 -4.82
C LYS A 256 -7.94 20.19 -4.09
N TRP A 257 -6.81 20.09 -4.82
CA TRP A 257 -5.46 20.06 -4.27
C TRP A 257 -4.72 21.39 -4.44
N SER A 258 -5.46 22.49 -4.54
CA SER A 258 -4.95 23.85 -4.81
C SER A 258 -3.96 24.38 -3.76
N THR A 259 -3.92 23.79 -2.56
CA THR A 259 -2.91 24.09 -1.53
C THR A 259 -1.49 23.73 -1.98
N PHE A 260 -1.36 22.78 -2.92
CA PHE A 260 -0.07 22.29 -3.41
C PHE A 260 0.21 22.84 -4.81
N SER A 261 0.57 24.14 -4.89
CA SER A 261 0.83 24.84 -6.16
C SER A 261 2.00 24.26 -6.96
N GLU A 262 2.90 23.55 -6.30
CA GLU A 262 4.11 22.97 -6.88
C GLU A 262 3.88 21.60 -7.52
N LEU A 263 2.68 21.01 -7.37
CA LEU A 263 2.33 19.76 -8.01
C LEU A 263 1.96 19.98 -9.48
N THR A 264 2.53 19.16 -10.36
CA THR A 264 2.17 19.14 -11.78
C THR A 264 1.22 17.99 -12.07
N PHE A 265 -0.03 18.32 -12.44
CA PHE A 265 -1.03 17.31 -12.81
C PHE A 265 -0.92 16.98 -14.31
N VAL A 266 -0.78 15.69 -14.60
CA VAL A 266 -0.67 15.11 -15.93
C VAL A 266 -1.79 14.11 -16.13
N GLU A 267 -2.57 14.25 -17.19
CA GLU A 267 -3.60 13.25 -17.51
C GLU A 267 -2.95 12.00 -18.11
N MET A 268 -3.34 10.85 -17.59
CA MET A 268 -2.99 9.56 -18.20
C MET A 268 -3.75 9.37 -19.51
N GLU A 269 -3.24 8.54 -20.41
CA GLU A 269 -3.97 8.21 -21.64
C GLU A 269 -5.32 7.56 -21.32
N PRO A 270 -6.35 7.77 -22.13
CA PRO A 270 -7.66 7.14 -21.93
C PRO A 270 -7.55 5.62 -21.76
N GLY A 271 -8.03 5.12 -20.60
CA GLY A 271 -7.97 3.69 -20.26
C GLY A 271 -6.64 3.22 -19.64
N GLN A 272 -5.68 4.11 -19.46
CA GLN A 272 -4.48 3.83 -18.68
C GLN A 272 -4.79 3.89 -17.19
N THR A 273 -4.25 2.93 -16.43
CA THR A 273 -4.28 2.94 -14.97
C THR A 273 -2.85 2.96 -14.43
N SER A 274 -2.68 3.31 -13.17
CA SER A 274 -1.39 3.29 -12.48
C SER A 274 -0.82 1.88 -12.27
N GLY A 275 -1.56 0.87 -12.66
CA GLY A 275 -1.16 -0.52 -12.52
C GLY A 275 0.25 -0.74 -13.02
N VAL A 276 1.14 -1.13 -12.12
CA VAL A 276 2.45 -1.64 -12.48
C VAL A 276 2.22 -2.71 -13.52
N SER A 277 2.67 -2.48 -14.73
CA SER A 277 2.78 -3.56 -15.73
C SER A 277 3.78 -4.58 -15.19
N VAL A 278 3.29 -5.44 -14.33
CA VAL A 278 3.99 -6.65 -13.92
C VAL A 278 3.85 -7.62 -15.07
N GLY A 279 4.84 -7.57 -15.93
CA GLY A 279 4.93 -8.55 -17.01
C GLY A 279 4.39 -8.02 -18.33
N LYS A 280 5.09 -8.41 -19.38
CA LYS A 280 4.74 -8.33 -20.78
C LYS A 280 3.22 -8.38 -20.97
N ALA A 281 2.64 -7.34 -21.56
CA ALA A 281 1.22 -7.33 -21.90
C ALA A 281 0.80 -8.69 -22.47
N PRO A 282 -0.31 -9.26 -22.01
CA PRO A 282 -0.75 -10.55 -22.52
C PRO A 282 -0.87 -10.46 -24.03
N THR A 283 -0.29 -11.40 -24.74
CA THR A 283 -0.30 -11.46 -26.21
C THR A 283 -1.70 -11.72 -26.76
N GLU A 284 -2.62 -12.17 -25.91
CA GLU A 284 -4.00 -12.54 -26.26
C GLU A 284 -4.99 -11.68 -25.48
N LEU A 285 -6.17 -11.46 -26.07
CA LEU A 285 -7.28 -10.77 -25.43
C LEU A 285 -7.85 -11.65 -24.30
N HIS A 286 -7.72 -11.19 -23.07
CA HIS A 286 -8.36 -11.78 -21.90
C HIS A 286 -9.51 -10.90 -21.42
N VAL A 287 -10.67 -11.49 -21.12
CA VAL A 287 -11.88 -10.75 -20.71
C VAL A 287 -12.57 -11.48 -19.57
N GLU A 288 -12.84 -10.74 -18.50
CA GLU A 288 -13.60 -11.20 -17.34
C GLU A 288 -14.71 -10.21 -16.99
N CYS A 289 -15.75 -10.67 -16.31
CA CYS A 289 -16.80 -9.82 -15.79
C CYS A 289 -17.16 -10.23 -14.37
N ASN A 290 -17.09 -9.31 -13.41
CA ASN A 290 -17.45 -9.53 -12.02
C ASN A 290 -18.34 -8.36 -11.53
N HIS A 291 -19.53 -8.68 -10.99
CA HIS A 291 -20.44 -7.70 -10.38
C HIS A 291 -20.70 -6.44 -11.24
N GLY A 292 -21.00 -6.63 -12.50
CA GLY A 292 -21.28 -5.52 -13.43
C GLY A 292 -20.06 -4.77 -13.93
N CYS A 293 -18.85 -5.18 -13.54
CA CYS A 293 -17.60 -4.60 -13.99
C CYS A 293 -16.91 -5.53 -15.00
N LEU A 294 -16.65 -5.02 -16.20
CA LEU A 294 -15.92 -5.72 -17.25
C LEU A 294 -14.44 -5.37 -17.16
N TYR A 295 -13.62 -6.39 -16.98
CA TYR A 295 -12.16 -6.29 -17.01
C TYR A 295 -11.64 -6.95 -18.30
N ALA A 296 -10.78 -6.27 -19.03
CA ALA A 296 -10.15 -6.82 -20.22
C ALA A 296 -8.69 -6.40 -20.34
N THR A 297 -7.83 -7.31 -20.80
CA THR A 297 -6.41 -7.05 -21.07
C THR A 297 -6.02 -7.52 -22.46
N ALA A 298 -5.22 -6.74 -23.18
CA ALA A 298 -4.67 -7.09 -24.47
C ALA A 298 -3.44 -6.25 -24.84
N ALA A 299 -2.62 -6.73 -25.79
CA ALA A 299 -1.46 -5.99 -26.30
C ALA A 299 -1.84 -4.80 -27.21
N SER A 300 -3.06 -4.76 -27.71
CA SER A 300 -3.55 -3.72 -28.63
C SER A 300 -4.82 -3.06 -28.09
N VAL A 301 -5.30 -2.03 -28.78
CA VAL A 301 -6.51 -1.29 -28.36
C VAL A 301 -7.70 -2.22 -28.18
N ILE A 302 -8.30 -2.17 -27.00
CA ILE A 302 -9.53 -2.89 -26.65
C ILE A 302 -10.71 -1.98 -26.96
N ARG A 303 -11.71 -2.52 -27.65
CA ARG A 303 -12.99 -1.84 -27.94
C ARG A 303 -14.14 -2.69 -27.46
N ILE A 304 -15.05 -2.08 -26.73
CA ILE A 304 -16.24 -2.73 -26.19
C ILE A 304 -17.45 -2.20 -26.95
N TYR A 305 -18.24 -3.09 -27.52
CA TYR A 305 -19.45 -2.77 -28.27
C TYR A 305 -20.68 -3.39 -27.60
N SER A 306 -21.79 -2.67 -27.62
CA SER A 306 -23.08 -3.26 -27.33
C SER A 306 -23.45 -4.30 -28.40
N ILE A 307 -24.46 -5.13 -28.11
CA ILE A 307 -24.97 -6.11 -29.09
C ILE A 307 -25.51 -5.44 -30.36
N SER A 308 -25.92 -4.15 -30.28
CA SER A 308 -26.36 -3.34 -31.43
C SER A 308 -25.20 -2.82 -32.29
N GLY A 309 -23.95 -3.10 -31.90
CA GLY A 309 -22.76 -2.62 -32.62
C GLY A 309 -22.29 -1.22 -32.24
N THR A 310 -22.91 -0.59 -31.23
CA THR A 310 -22.49 0.73 -30.76
C THR A 310 -21.23 0.60 -29.92
N LEU A 311 -20.19 1.39 -30.20
CA LEU A 311 -18.99 1.49 -29.36
C LEU A 311 -19.38 2.10 -28.01
N VAL A 312 -19.14 1.36 -26.94
CA VAL A 312 -19.47 1.75 -25.57
C VAL A 312 -18.24 2.26 -24.83
N HIS A 313 -17.08 1.62 -25.08
CA HIS A 313 -15.82 1.99 -24.45
C HIS A 313 -14.62 1.58 -25.31
N SER A 314 -13.50 2.30 -25.17
CA SER A 314 -12.21 1.87 -25.76
C SER A 314 -11.04 2.28 -24.88
N GLY A 315 -10.00 1.44 -24.83
CA GLY A 315 -8.78 1.69 -24.08
C GLY A 315 -7.63 0.83 -24.59
N SER A 316 -6.42 1.02 -24.07
CA SER A 316 -5.21 0.28 -24.46
C SER A 316 -4.64 -0.48 -23.27
N GLY A 317 -4.14 -1.68 -23.47
CA GLY A 317 -3.51 -2.50 -22.46
C GLY A 317 -4.50 -3.14 -21.49
N ILE A 318 -5.01 -2.40 -20.53
CA ILE A 318 -5.98 -2.84 -19.53
C ILE A 318 -7.22 -1.94 -19.60
N VAL A 319 -8.39 -2.54 -19.62
CA VAL A 319 -9.69 -1.85 -19.53
C VAL A 319 -10.46 -2.41 -18.34
N ASN A 320 -10.95 -1.53 -17.47
CA ASN A 320 -11.85 -1.86 -16.39
C ASN A 320 -13.01 -0.88 -16.40
N VAL A 321 -14.23 -1.35 -16.71
CA VAL A 321 -15.38 -0.48 -16.92
C VAL A 321 -16.65 -1.09 -16.36
N SER A 322 -17.42 -0.30 -15.58
CA SER A 322 -18.75 -0.67 -15.16
C SER A 322 -19.73 -0.48 -16.31
N LEU A 323 -20.46 -1.51 -16.65
CA LEU A 323 -21.43 -1.52 -17.72
C LEU A 323 -22.80 -1.97 -17.21
N PRO A 324 -23.89 -1.44 -17.75
CA PRO A 324 -25.23 -1.98 -17.47
C PRO A 324 -25.31 -3.48 -17.81
N ALA A 325 -26.19 -4.19 -17.11
CA ALA A 325 -26.45 -5.60 -17.44
C ALA A 325 -26.81 -5.74 -18.91
N GLY A 326 -26.13 -6.66 -19.59
CA GLY A 326 -26.30 -6.82 -21.02
C GLY A 326 -25.20 -7.64 -21.66
N LEU A 327 -25.34 -7.89 -22.95
CA LEU A 327 -24.38 -8.63 -23.75
C LEU A 327 -23.49 -7.67 -24.52
N TYR A 328 -22.17 -7.90 -24.42
CA TYR A 328 -21.16 -7.04 -25.04
C TYR A 328 -20.18 -7.86 -25.89
N LEU A 329 -19.61 -7.19 -26.89
CA LEU A 329 -18.51 -7.70 -27.71
C LEU A 329 -17.24 -6.92 -27.35
N VAL A 330 -16.22 -7.61 -26.88
CA VAL A 330 -14.91 -7.02 -26.59
C VAL A 330 -13.95 -7.42 -27.69
N LYS A 331 -13.35 -6.45 -28.36
CA LYS A 331 -12.47 -6.65 -29.52
C LYS A 331 -11.11 -6.04 -29.28
N SER A 332 -10.03 -6.79 -29.62
CA SER A 332 -8.67 -6.29 -29.66
C SER A 332 -7.91 -6.94 -30.84
N GLY A 333 -7.46 -6.12 -31.78
CA GLY A 333 -6.89 -6.65 -33.03
C GLY A 333 -7.91 -7.53 -33.79
N THR A 334 -7.55 -8.79 -34.01
CA THR A 334 -8.40 -9.82 -34.64
C THR A 334 -9.28 -10.56 -33.63
N ASP A 335 -8.96 -10.46 -32.35
CA ASP A 335 -9.62 -11.22 -31.29
C ASP A 335 -10.95 -10.57 -30.89
N VAL A 336 -11.95 -11.41 -30.70
CA VAL A 336 -13.29 -10.98 -30.26
C VAL A 336 -13.81 -11.93 -29.19
N VAL A 337 -14.19 -11.39 -28.06
CA VAL A 337 -14.81 -12.11 -26.95
C VAL A 337 -16.21 -11.57 -26.72
N LYS A 338 -17.18 -12.47 -26.58
CA LYS A 338 -18.56 -12.16 -26.22
C LYS A 338 -18.75 -12.40 -24.73
N ILE A 339 -19.20 -11.39 -23.99
CA ILE A 339 -19.35 -11.46 -22.53
C ILE A 339 -20.71 -10.95 -22.08
N LEU A 340 -21.29 -11.63 -21.06
CA LEU A 340 -22.51 -11.20 -20.40
C LEU A 340 -22.15 -10.46 -19.13
N VAL A 341 -22.57 -9.20 -19.02
CA VAL A 341 -22.50 -8.38 -17.80
C VAL A 341 -23.81 -8.58 -17.04
N GLN A 342 -23.75 -8.99 -15.77
CA GLN A 342 -24.89 -9.27 -14.89
C GLN A 342 -24.92 -8.31 -13.70
#